data_c816d53a1467f256cfec01278f4ef230
#
_entry.id   c816d53a1467f256cfec01278f4ef230
#
_cell.length_a   1.000
_cell.length_b   1.000
_cell.length_c   1.000
_cell.angle_alpha   90.00
_cell.angle_beta   90.00
_cell.angle_gamma   90.00
#
_symmetry.space_group_name_H-M   'P 1'
#
loop_
_entity.id
_entity.type
_entity.pdbx_description
1 polymer ?
#
loop_
_entity_poly.entity_id
_entity_poly.type
_entity_poly.pdbx_seq_one_letter_code
_entity_poly.pdbx_strand_id
1 'polypeptide(L)'
;MPRIADRVLQLGTETALDVLVKARALEQRGRRVIHLEVGEPDFPTPQHIVEAGVRALRDGHTRYGAPAGLPELREAIHPGAPDRVVVAPGAKPLIFFGILATLAPGDEALVPDPGFPIYASMVRFCGGVPVPLDLESPAITPRTRLVIVNSPCNPTGEVVSEEHLRGLAALAEKNDLWVISDEIYRRIIYGPEPRSIAALIPDRTIVVDGFSKCYAMTGWRLGYGVFPPALAPHAVRLVINSNTCTPAFVQRAGLAALRGPQDAVAAMVAEFRRRRDAIVSALERVEGVRCKSPDGAFYAFPDVRALPLPAGALADRLLEEEGVAVLDGAGFGPRGAGHLRFSFAASLEDLREAADRFARLVSRL
;
A
#
# COMPACT_ATOMS: atom_id res chain seq x y z
N MET A 1 -13.82 -6.97 34.57
CA MET A 1 -13.67 -7.49 33.21
C MET A 1 -12.27 -8.04 33.01
N PRO A 2 -12.07 -9.11 32.22
CA PRO A 2 -10.73 -9.58 31.89
C PRO A 2 -9.89 -8.47 31.24
N ARG A 3 -8.58 -8.44 31.50
CA ARG A 3 -7.67 -7.41 30.96
C ARG A 3 -7.37 -7.68 29.49
N ILE A 4 -7.47 -6.65 28.63
CA ILE A 4 -6.97 -6.64 27.27
C ILE A 4 -5.48 -6.31 27.31
N ALA A 5 -4.67 -6.99 26.49
CA ALA A 5 -3.23 -6.70 26.41
C ALA A 5 -2.99 -5.29 25.87
N ASP A 6 -2.16 -4.49 26.55
CA ASP A 6 -1.92 -3.07 26.25
C ASP A 6 -1.47 -2.83 24.80
N ARG A 7 -0.66 -3.75 24.23
CA ARG A 7 -0.20 -3.67 22.84
C ARG A 7 -1.34 -3.69 21.81
N VAL A 8 -2.49 -4.32 22.11
CA VAL A 8 -3.65 -4.33 21.18
C VAL A 8 -4.36 -2.98 21.19
N LEU A 9 -4.37 -2.28 22.32
CA LEU A 9 -4.95 -0.95 22.45
C LEU A 9 -4.15 0.14 21.70
N GLN A 10 -2.90 -0.18 21.32
CA GLN A 10 -2.03 0.72 20.55
C GLN A 10 -2.15 0.53 19.04
N LEU A 11 -2.90 -0.49 18.57
CA LEU A 11 -3.14 -0.69 17.15
C LEU A 11 -4.03 0.43 16.60
N GLY A 12 -3.51 1.14 15.61
CA GLY A 12 -4.32 2.03 14.77
C GLY A 12 -5.15 1.25 13.75
N THR A 13 -6.13 1.92 13.19
CA THR A 13 -6.97 1.40 12.09
C THR A 13 -6.68 2.15 10.79
N GLU A 14 -7.23 1.65 9.69
CA GLU A 14 -7.23 2.39 8.42
C GLU A 14 -8.46 3.28 8.38
N THR A 15 -8.26 4.60 8.37
CA THR A 15 -9.34 5.61 8.30
C THR A 15 -10.25 5.42 7.09
N ALA A 16 -9.74 4.79 6.02
CA ALA A 16 -10.53 4.45 4.83
C ALA A 16 -11.75 3.57 5.14
N LEU A 17 -11.63 2.65 6.11
CA LEU A 17 -12.74 1.78 6.50
C LEU A 17 -13.81 2.55 7.29
N ASP A 18 -13.41 3.51 8.11
CA ASP A 18 -14.35 4.34 8.88
C ASP A 18 -15.13 5.27 7.94
N VAL A 19 -14.46 5.88 6.95
CA VAL A 19 -15.09 6.70 5.92
C VAL A 19 -16.02 5.85 5.05
N LEU A 20 -15.61 4.63 4.66
CA LEU A 20 -16.48 3.71 3.91
C LEU A 20 -17.77 3.39 4.66
N VAL A 21 -17.71 3.18 5.99
CA VAL A 21 -18.91 2.94 6.81
C VAL A 21 -19.84 4.16 6.78
N LYS A 22 -19.30 5.38 6.94
CA LYS A 22 -20.06 6.63 6.83
C LYS A 22 -20.71 6.79 5.46
N ALA A 23 -19.94 6.54 4.38
CA ALA A 23 -20.41 6.62 3.00
C ALA A 23 -21.59 5.67 2.74
N ARG A 24 -21.46 4.40 3.13
CA ARG A 24 -22.52 3.40 3.01
C ARG A 24 -23.80 3.77 3.81
N ALA A 25 -23.63 4.40 4.97
CA ALA A 25 -24.78 4.88 5.74
C ALA A 25 -25.56 6.01 5.01
N LEU A 26 -24.88 6.85 4.23
CA LEU A 26 -25.53 7.84 3.36
C LEU A 26 -26.23 7.17 2.17
N GLU A 27 -25.63 6.17 1.56
CA GLU A 27 -26.24 5.39 0.46
C GLU A 27 -27.52 4.68 0.91
N GLN A 28 -27.52 4.09 2.12
CA GLN A 28 -28.73 3.49 2.71
C GLN A 28 -29.87 4.49 2.90
N ARG A 29 -29.56 5.80 2.97
CA ARG A 29 -30.55 6.90 3.02
C ARG A 29 -30.94 7.43 1.64
N GLY A 30 -30.52 6.73 0.55
CA GLY A 30 -30.85 7.07 -0.83
C GLY A 30 -29.96 8.14 -1.46
N ARG A 31 -28.80 8.47 -0.86
CA ARG A 31 -27.86 9.43 -1.44
C ARG A 31 -26.83 8.70 -2.32
N ARG A 32 -26.54 9.24 -3.50
CA ARG A 32 -25.43 8.76 -4.33
C ARG A 32 -24.11 9.27 -3.74
N VAL A 33 -23.17 8.35 -3.43
CA VAL A 33 -21.82 8.67 -2.99
C VAL A 33 -20.83 8.25 -4.05
N ILE A 34 -19.83 9.09 -4.31
CA ILE A 34 -18.66 8.75 -5.13
C ILE A 34 -17.52 8.34 -4.20
N HIS A 35 -17.09 7.09 -4.32
CA HIS A 35 -16.10 6.47 -3.44
C HIS A 35 -14.67 6.67 -3.96
N LEU A 36 -13.93 7.58 -3.31
CA LEU A 36 -12.51 7.83 -3.60
C LEU A 36 -11.62 7.62 -2.36
N GLU A 37 -12.18 7.05 -1.29
CA GLU A 37 -11.48 6.74 -0.04
C GLU A 37 -10.78 5.38 -0.06
N VAL A 38 -11.29 4.43 -0.85
CA VAL A 38 -10.74 3.07 -0.88
C VAL A 38 -9.62 2.95 -1.91
N GLY A 39 -8.52 2.31 -1.50
CA GLY A 39 -7.37 2.03 -2.36
C GLY A 39 -7.48 0.66 -3.04
N GLU A 40 -8.46 0.47 -3.91
CA GLU A 40 -8.72 -0.77 -4.63
C GLU A 40 -8.95 -0.51 -6.12
N PRO A 41 -8.25 -1.24 -7.04
CA PRO A 41 -8.53 -1.13 -8.47
C PRO A 41 -9.99 -1.49 -8.76
N ASP A 42 -10.68 -0.67 -9.55
CA ASP A 42 -12.06 -0.87 -10.00
C ASP A 42 -12.19 -1.79 -11.23
N PHE A 43 -11.07 -2.38 -11.64
CA PHE A 43 -11.02 -3.34 -12.74
C PHE A 43 -11.27 -4.77 -12.25
N PRO A 44 -11.88 -5.63 -13.08
CA PRO A 44 -11.96 -7.05 -12.76
C PRO A 44 -10.58 -7.71 -12.81
N THR A 45 -10.39 -8.76 -12.02
CA THR A 45 -9.23 -9.64 -12.18
C THR A 45 -9.19 -10.19 -13.62
N PRO A 46 -8.03 -10.20 -14.31
CA PRO A 46 -7.92 -10.71 -15.67
C PRO A 46 -8.44 -12.15 -15.80
N GLN A 47 -9.21 -12.42 -16.88
CA GLN A 47 -9.96 -13.67 -17.06
C GLN A 47 -9.09 -14.93 -16.96
N HIS A 48 -7.87 -14.93 -17.55
CA HIS A 48 -6.97 -16.07 -17.50
C HIS A 48 -6.54 -16.43 -16.06
N ILE A 49 -6.47 -15.45 -15.17
CA ILE A 49 -6.16 -15.63 -13.74
C ILE A 49 -7.36 -16.26 -13.02
N VAL A 50 -8.57 -15.74 -13.29
CA VAL A 50 -9.82 -16.29 -12.74
C VAL A 50 -9.99 -17.76 -13.15
N GLU A 51 -9.80 -18.07 -14.43
CA GLU A 51 -9.90 -19.43 -14.95
C GLU A 51 -8.87 -20.38 -14.34
N ALA A 52 -7.64 -19.91 -14.10
CA ALA A 52 -6.62 -20.70 -13.43
C ALA A 52 -7.01 -21.02 -11.97
N GLY A 53 -7.59 -20.07 -11.25
CA GLY A 53 -8.10 -20.29 -9.90
C GLY A 53 -9.28 -21.27 -9.86
N VAL A 54 -10.25 -21.12 -10.76
CA VAL A 54 -11.39 -22.04 -10.91
C VAL A 54 -10.92 -23.44 -11.26
N ARG A 55 -9.98 -23.57 -12.20
CA ARG A 55 -9.39 -24.87 -12.55
C ARG A 55 -8.70 -25.52 -11.37
N ALA A 56 -7.89 -24.75 -10.63
CA ALA A 56 -7.20 -25.26 -9.46
C ALA A 56 -8.16 -25.76 -8.37
N LEU A 57 -9.32 -25.13 -8.19
CA LEU A 57 -10.37 -25.61 -7.29
C LEU A 57 -10.95 -26.95 -7.78
N ARG A 58 -11.27 -27.06 -9.08
CA ARG A 58 -11.79 -28.31 -9.70
C ARG A 58 -10.80 -29.46 -9.65
N ASP A 59 -9.49 -29.14 -9.77
CA ASP A 59 -8.39 -30.11 -9.70
C ASP A 59 -8.06 -30.52 -8.24
N GLY A 60 -8.79 -30.01 -7.25
CA GLY A 60 -8.67 -30.41 -5.85
C GLY A 60 -7.49 -29.76 -5.10
N HIS A 61 -6.96 -28.62 -5.57
CA HIS A 61 -5.93 -27.85 -4.86
C HIS A 61 -6.50 -27.11 -3.63
N THR A 62 -7.12 -27.85 -2.71
CA THR A 62 -7.85 -27.32 -1.55
C THR A 62 -7.28 -27.79 -0.22
N ARG A 63 -6.15 -28.50 -0.23
CA ARG A 63 -5.48 -29.02 0.98
C ARG A 63 -4.33 -28.10 1.38
N TYR A 64 -3.82 -28.30 2.59
CA TYR A 64 -2.61 -27.61 3.06
C TYR A 64 -1.45 -27.83 2.09
N GLY A 65 -0.74 -26.72 1.82
CA GLY A 65 0.47 -26.70 1.02
C GLY A 65 1.70 -26.37 1.85
N ALA A 66 2.82 -26.18 1.17
CA ALA A 66 4.05 -25.74 1.81
C ALA A 66 3.86 -24.36 2.48
N PRO A 67 4.29 -24.17 3.75
CA PRO A 67 4.13 -22.91 4.48
C PRO A 67 4.75 -21.71 3.76
N ALA A 68 5.93 -21.89 3.15
CA ALA A 68 6.58 -20.83 2.38
C ALA A 68 5.88 -20.47 1.07
N GLY A 69 4.95 -21.32 0.61
CA GLY A 69 4.27 -21.19 -0.68
C GLY A 69 4.68 -22.26 -1.69
N LEU A 70 3.91 -22.37 -2.78
CA LEU A 70 4.17 -23.33 -3.86
C LEU A 70 5.56 -23.11 -4.47
N PRO A 71 6.38 -24.17 -4.65
CA PRO A 71 7.73 -24.04 -5.21
C PRO A 71 7.74 -23.33 -6.56
N GLU A 72 6.77 -23.67 -7.45
CA GLU A 72 6.69 -23.08 -8.79
C GLU A 72 6.33 -21.60 -8.78
N LEU A 73 5.54 -21.15 -7.78
CA LEU A 73 5.24 -19.72 -7.59
C LEU A 73 6.45 -18.98 -7.06
N ARG A 74 7.13 -19.55 -6.07
CA ARG A 74 8.34 -18.98 -5.48
C ARG A 74 9.45 -18.82 -6.52
N GLU A 75 9.68 -19.84 -7.36
CA GLU A 75 10.62 -19.78 -8.47
C GLU A 75 10.20 -18.72 -9.53
N ALA A 76 8.92 -18.58 -9.82
CA ALA A 76 8.43 -17.56 -10.74
C ALA A 76 8.59 -16.13 -10.19
N ILE A 77 8.52 -15.95 -8.87
CA ILE A 77 8.71 -14.65 -8.19
C ILE A 77 10.19 -14.26 -8.16
N HIS A 78 11.07 -15.21 -7.80
CA HIS A 78 12.50 -14.92 -7.63
C HIS A 78 13.33 -16.08 -8.19
N PRO A 79 13.57 -16.09 -9.51
CA PRO A 79 14.33 -17.16 -10.16
C PRO A 79 15.74 -17.31 -9.59
N GLY A 80 16.13 -18.56 -9.36
CA GLY A 80 17.47 -18.89 -8.85
C GLY A 80 17.66 -18.76 -7.34
N ALA A 81 16.70 -18.14 -6.62
CA ALA A 81 16.73 -18.06 -5.16
C ALA A 81 15.33 -18.15 -4.53
N PRO A 82 14.53 -19.19 -4.88
CA PRO A 82 13.15 -19.34 -4.37
C PRO A 82 13.09 -19.48 -2.85
N ASP A 83 14.17 -19.90 -2.21
CA ASP A 83 14.22 -20.06 -0.75
C ASP A 83 14.11 -18.73 0.02
N ARG A 84 14.37 -17.62 -0.67
CA ARG A 84 14.16 -16.28 -0.13
C ARG A 84 12.69 -15.84 -0.17
N VAL A 85 11.83 -16.52 -0.93
CA VAL A 85 10.43 -16.12 -1.15
C VAL A 85 9.52 -16.76 -0.10
N VAL A 86 8.69 -15.93 0.52
CA VAL A 86 7.62 -16.32 1.44
C VAL A 86 6.30 -15.76 0.94
N VAL A 87 5.32 -16.65 0.74
CA VAL A 87 3.98 -16.30 0.25
C VAL A 87 3.01 -16.21 1.43
N ALA A 88 2.16 -15.17 1.45
CA ALA A 88 1.19 -14.96 2.51
C ALA A 88 -0.17 -14.49 1.95
N PRO A 89 -1.26 -14.53 2.78
CA PRO A 89 -2.57 -14.01 2.40
C PRO A 89 -2.59 -12.47 2.26
N GLY A 90 -1.93 -11.96 1.22
CA GLY A 90 -1.70 -10.55 0.95
C GLY A 90 -0.32 -10.06 1.44
N ALA A 91 0.07 -8.86 1.01
CA ALA A 91 1.36 -8.24 1.36
C ALA A 91 1.44 -7.80 2.83
N LYS A 92 0.33 -7.35 3.42
CA LYS A 92 0.28 -6.77 4.78
C LYS A 92 0.84 -7.69 5.88
N PRO A 93 0.52 -9.00 5.94
CA PRO A 93 1.15 -9.90 6.91
C PRO A 93 2.67 -9.96 6.81
N LEU A 94 3.23 -9.83 5.60
CA LEU A 94 4.68 -9.89 5.38
C LEU A 94 5.40 -8.64 5.88
N ILE A 95 4.77 -7.46 5.79
CA ILE A 95 5.24 -6.24 6.46
C ILE A 95 5.30 -6.47 7.96
N PHE A 96 4.22 -7.01 8.55
CA PHE A 96 4.15 -7.30 9.97
C PHE A 96 5.21 -8.33 10.41
N PHE A 97 5.40 -9.40 9.64
CA PHE A 97 6.43 -10.40 9.90
C PHE A 97 7.85 -9.82 9.79
N GLY A 98 8.09 -8.93 8.81
CA GLY A 98 9.35 -8.21 8.70
C GLY A 98 9.64 -7.37 9.94
N ILE A 99 8.67 -6.60 10.42
CA ILE A 99 8.77 -5.77 11.63
C ILE A 99 9.02 -6.65 12.86
N LEU A 100 8.22 -7.73 13.04
CA LEU A 100 8.38 -8.68 14.16
C LEU A 100 9.74 -9.37 14.19
N ALA A 101 10.33 -9.63 13.01
CA ALA A 101 11.60 -10.32 12.90
C ALA A 101 12.82 -9.40 13.09
N THR A 102 12.62 -8.08 13.04
CA THR A 102 13.72 -7.10 13.00
C THR A 102 13.74 -6.11 14.16
N LEU A 103 12.63 -5.97 14.91
CA LEU A 103 12.52 -5.03 16.03
C LEU A 103 12.36 -5.75 17.37
N ALA A 104 13.10 -5.29 18.34
CA ALA A 104 12.87 -5.55 19.77
C ALA A 104 12.14 -4.34 20.43
N PRO A 105 11.53 -4.53 21.62
CA PRO A 105 10.94 -3.42 22.36
C PRO A 105 11.96 -2.29 22.63
N GLY A 106 11.59 -1.04 22.28
CA GLY A 106 12.41 0.14 22.40
C GLY A 106 13.28 0.48 21.18
N ASP A 107 13.39 -0.42 20.21
CA ASP A 107 14.05 -0.14 18.93
C ASP A 107 13.25 0.90 18.12
N GLU A 108 13.96 1.65 17.29
CA GLU A 108 13.37 2.65 16.40
C GLU A 108 13.28 2.12 14.97
N ALA A 109 12.17 2.44 14.31
CA ALA A 109 11.97 2.23 12.88
C ALA A 109 11.69 3.54 12.18
N LEU A 110 12.45 3.87 11.14
CA LEU A 110 12.12 4.97 10.25
C LEU A 110 10.96 4.55 9.35
N VAL A 111 9.87 5.32 9.36
CA VAL A 111 8.64 5.04 8.59
C VAL A 111 8.29 6.22 7.70
N PRO A 112 7.75 5.99 6.49
CA PRO A 112 7.29 7.07 5.62
C PRO A 112 6.30 8.00 6.32
N ASP A 113 6.46 9.32 6.15
CA ASP A 113 5.57 10.36 6.64
C ASP A 113 5.47 11.49 5.61
N PRO A 114 4.32 11.64 4.91
CA PRO A 114 3.13 10.81 5.02
C PRO A 114 3.35 9.40 4.48
N GLY A 115 2.67 8.41 5.08
CA GLY A 115 2.83 7.01 4.70
C GLY A 115 1.63 6.15 5.12
N PHE A 116 1.61 4.92 4.65
CA PHE A 116 0.54 3.99 4.97
C PHE A 116 0.47 3.75 6.49
N PRO A 117 -0.66 4.03 7.16
CA PRO A 117 -0.73 4.11 8.63
C PRO A 117 -0.33 2.83 9.37
N ILE A 118 -0.45 1.71 8.67
CA ILE A 118 -0.16 0.38 9.21
C ILE A 118 1.31 0.22 9.61
N TYR A 119 2.26 0.90 8.95
CA TYR A 119 3.66 0.80 9.32
C TYR A 119 3.91 1.24 10.76
N ALA A 120 3.52 2.48 11.09
CA ALA A 120 3.69 3.02 12.43
C ALA A 120 2.88 2.24 13.49
N SER A 121 1.67 1.78 13.12
CA SER A 121 0.81 0.96 13.99
C SER A 121 1.47 -0.38 14.33
N MET A 122 2.01 -1.09 13.35
CA MET A 122 2.69 -2.38 13.54
C MET A 122 3.99 -2.22 14.35
N VAL A 123 4.76 -1.15 14.09
CA VAL A 123 5.97 -0.84 14.88
C VAL A 123 5.61 -0.67 16.36
N ARG A 124 4.58 0.13 16.69
CA ARG A 124 4.12 0.29 18.08
C ARG A 124 3.63 -1.02 18.70
N PHE A 125 2.87 -1.81 17.95
CA PHE A 125 2.39 -3.11 18.41
C PHE A 125 3.55 -4.05 18.80
N CYS A 126 4.67 -3.99 18.07
CA CYS A 126 5.89 -4.75 18.38
C CYS A 126 6.71 -4.15 19.54
N GLY A 127 6.25 -3.04 20.13
CA GLY A 127 6.97 -2.33 21.20
C GLY A 127 8.06 -1.39 20.68
N GLY A 128 8.17 -1.21 19.37
CA GLY A 128 9.11 -0.29 18.74
C GLY A 128 8.58 1.16 18.70
N VAL A 129 9.45 2.08 18.35
CA VAL A 129 9.18 3.51 18.22
C VAL A 129 9.21 3.91 16.74
N PRO A 130 8.08 4.28 16.13
CA PRO A 130 8.09 4.79 14.77
C PRO A 130 8.64 6.22 14.74
N VAL A 131 9.63 6.46 13.89
CA VAL A 131 10.26 7.76 13.66
C VAL A 131 9.99 8.16 12.19
N PRO A 132 9.53 9.38 11.91
CA PRO A 132 9.32 9.82 10.55
C PRO A 132 10.59 9.73 9.70
N LEU A 133 10.50 9.09 8.52
CA LEU A 133 11.58 9.03 7.55
C LEU A 133 11.64 10.36 6.78
N ASP A 134 12.74 11.06 6.93
CA ASP A 134 13.12 12.15 6.05
C ASP A 134 14.16 11.64 5.07
N LEU A 135 13.86 11.67 3.77
CA LEU A 135 14.76 11.15 2.74
C LEU A 135 16.03 12.01 2.56
N GLU A 136 15.93 13.32 2.83
CA GLU A 136 17.05 14.24 2.73
C GLU A 136 17.98 14.16 3.95
N SER A 137 17.41 13.91 5.13
CA SER A 137 18.15 13.88 6.39
C SER A 137 17.58 12.85 7.37
N PRO A 138 17.79 11.56 7.13
CA PRO A 138 17.26 10.51 8.00
C PRO A 138 17.83 10.59 9.42
N ALA A 139 16.95 10.62 10.41
CA ALA A 139 17.32 10.71 11.82
C ALA A 139 17.72 9.33 12.37
N ILE A 140 19.01 9.02 12.36
CA ILE A 140 19.54 7.76 12.89
C ILE A 140 20.03 7.95 14.32
N THR A 141 19.65 7.03 15.19
CA THR A 141 20.15 6.92 16.58
C THR A 141 20.72 5.51 16.81
N PRO A 142 21.40 5.27 17.93
CA PRO A 142 21.85 3.92 18.31
C PRO A 142 20.72 2.90 18.48
N ARG A 143 19.46 3.33 18.57
CA ARG A 143 18.29 2.46 18.66
C ARG A 143 17.65 2.17 17.31
N THR A 144 18.01 2.88 16.25
CA THR A 144 17.45 2.64 14.92
C THR A 144 17.89 1.25 14.41
N ARG A 145 16.93 0.43 13.99
CA ARG A 145 17.15 -0.93 13.48
C ARG A 145 16.52 -1.18 12.12
N LEU A 146 15.50 -0.41 11.76
CA LEU A 146 14.70 -0.65 10.57
C LEU A 146 14.41 0.65 9.82
N VAL A 147 14.44 0.59 8.50
CA VAL A 147 13.92 1.61 7.60
C VAL A 147 12.82 0.99 6.75
N ILE A 148 11.66 1.63 6.67
CA ILE A 148 10.57 1.23 5.77
C ILE A 148 10.50 2.23 4.63
N VAL A 149 10.55 1.73 3.40
CA VAL A 149 10.38 2.50 2.16
C VAL A 149 9.14 1.99 1.45
N ASN A 150 8.27 2.89 0.99
CA ASN A 150 7.12 2.55 0.15
C ASN A 150 7.23 3.34 -1.16
N SER A 151 7.49 2.64 -2.26
CA SER A 151 7.70 3.26 -3.56
C SER A 151 7.12 2.40 -4.69
N PRO A 152 6.12 2.92 -5.41
CA PRO A 152 5.37 4.18 -5.23
C PRO A 152 4.62 4.27 -3.90
N CYS A 153 4.53 5.47 -3.35
CA CYS A 153 4.02 5.72 -2.01
C CYS A 153 2.48 5.80 -1.96
N ASN A 154 1.87 5.25 -0.96
CA ASN A 154 0.53 5.59 -0.50
C ASN A 154 0.70 6.50 0.74
N PRO A 155 0.30 7.79 0.72
CA PRO A 155 -0.77 8.35 -0.11
C PRO A 155 -0.32 9.22 -1.31
N THR A 156 0.96 9.55 -1.47
CA THR A 156 1.41 10.62 -2.37
C THR A 156 1.55 10.20 -3.84
N GLY A 157 1.66 8.89 -4.10
CA GLY A 157 1.99 8.36 -5.42
C GLY A 157 3.42 8.66 -5.89
N GLU A 158 4.27 9.20 -5.02
CA GLU A 158 5.66 9.51 -5.35
C GLU A 158 6.51 8.25 -5.48
N VAL A 159 7.43 8.29 -6.42
CA VAL A 159 8.49 7.28 -6.59
C VAL A 159 9.77 7.83 -5.97
N VAL A 160 10.37 7.06 -5.07
CA VAL A 160 11.65 7.42 -4.46
C VAL A 160 12.75 7.42 -5.52
N SER A 161 13.51 8.50 -5.63
CA SER A 161 14.57 8.64 -6.62
C SER A 161 15.71 7.64 -6.38
N GLU A 162 16.44 7.32 -7.45
CA GLU A 162 17.61 6.44 -7.34
C GLU A 162 18.69 7.04 -6.40
N GLU A 163 18.82 8.36 -6.37
CA GLU A 163 19.75 9.05 -5.48
C GLU A 163 19.39 8.80 -4.01
N HIS A 164 18.12 9.00 -3.64
CA HIS A 164 17.64 8.70 -2.29
C HIS A 164 17.80 7.21 -1.93
N LEU A 165 17.51 6.30 -2.87
CA LEU A 165 17.69 4.86 -2.62
C LEU A 165 19.16 4.51 -2.37
N ARG A 166 20.10 5.12 -3.10
CA ARG A 166 21.54 4.95 -2.86
C ARG A 166 21.98 5.51 -1.51
N GLY A 167 21.47 6.69 -1.15
CA GLY A 167 21.70 7.30 0.17
C GLY A 167 21.22 6.41 1.31
N LEU A 168 19.98 5.90 1.20
CA LEU A 168 19.40 4.99 2.19
C LEU A 168 20.14 3.65 2.26
N ALA A 169 20.59 3.10 1.13
CA ALA A 169 21.38 1.87 1.10
C ALA A 169 22.71 2.04 1.84
N ALA A 170 23.47 3.09 1.54
CA ALA A 170 24.71 3.41 2.23
C ALA A 170 24.51 3.64 3.75
N LEU A 171 23.39 4.31 4.11
CA LEU A 171 23.03 4.53 5.50
C LEU A 171 22.70 3.23 6.22
N ALA A 172 21.97 2.32 5.57
CA ALA A 172 21.60 1.02 6.12
C ALA A 172 22.83 0.12 6.32
N GLU A 173 23.79 0.12 5.38
CA GLU A 173 25.04 -0.60 5.54
C GLU A 173 25.89 -0.03 6.68
N LYS A 174 26.06 1.29 6.73
CA LYS A 174 26.89 1.96 7.74
C LYS A 174 26.38 1.74 9.17
N ASN A 175 25.06 1.66 9.36
CA ASN A 175 24.44 1.59 10.69
C ASN A 175 23.82 0.22 11.00
N ASP A 176 24.13 -0.80 10.20
CA ASP A 176 23.63 -2.18 10.36
C ASP A 176 22.10 -2.27 10.46
N LEU A 177 21.37 -1.57 9.55
CA LEU A 177 19.92 -1.52 9.54
C LEU A 177 19.32 -2.55 8.58
N TRP A 178 18.13 -3.03 8.93
CA TRP A 178 17.24 -3.73 8.01
C TRP A 178 16.44 -2.73 7.19
N VAL A 179 16.01 -3.14 6.00
CA VAL A 179 15.12 -2.36 5.14
C VAL A 179 13.90 -3.20 4.78
N ILE A 180 12.70 -2.63 4.92
CA ILE A 180 11.49 -3.15 4.28
C ILE A 180 11.19 -2.25 3.09
N SER A 181 11.21 -2.81 1.88
CA SER A 181 10.79 -2.13 0.65
C SER A 181 9.39 -2.62 0.27
N ASP A 182 8.38 -1.81 0.55
CA ASP A 182 7.01 -2.09 0.11
C ASP A 182 6.83 -1.57 -1.32
N GLU A 183 6.78 -2.53 -2.25
CA GLU A 183 6.75 -2.30 -3.69
C GLU A 183 5.40 -2.67 -4.32
N ILE A 184 4.34 -2.75 -3.52
CA ILE A 184 3.01 -3.21 -3.95
C ILE A 184 2.43 -2.44 -5.16
N TYR A 185 2.92 -1.23 -5.41
CA TYR A 185 2.53 -0.40 -6.56
C TYR A 185 3.58 -0.36 -7.67
N ARG A 186 4.69 -1.10 -7.60
CA ARG A 186 5.83 -1.02 -8.53
C ARG A 186 5.45 -1.17 -10.01
N ARG A 187 4.36 -1.85 -10.33
CA ARG A 187 3.85 -2.04 -11.69
C ARG A 187 2.83 -0.98 -12.14
N ILE A 188 2.42 -0.08 -11.26
CA ILE A 188 1.50 1.02 -11.57
C ILE A 188 2.31 2.30 -11.57
N ILE A 189 2.98 2.56 -12.70
CA ILE A 189 3.97 3.63 -12.88
C ILE A 189 3.62 4.45 -14.11
N TYR A 190 3.84 5.75 -14.02
CA TYR A 190 3.54 6.72 -15.08
C TYR A 190 4.79 7.36 -15.69
N GLY A 191 5.95 7.02 -15.18
CA GLY A 191 7.28 7.43 -15.63
C GLY A 191 8.18 6.23 -15.92
N PRO A 192 9.50 6.39 -15.77
CA PRO A 192 10.47 5.29 -15.83
C PRO A 192 10.21 4.26 -14.73
N GLU A 193 10.56 3.01 -15.01
CA GLU A 193 10.44 1.93 -14.03
C GLU A 193 11.32 2.23 -12.78
N PRO A 194 10.72 2.19 -11.57
CA PRO A 194 11.45 2.46 -10.35
C PRO A 194 12.47 1.36 -10.06
N ARG A 195 13.62 1.72 -9.53
CA ARG A 195 14.58 0.76 -8.99
C ARG A 195 14.15 0.29 -7.61
N SER A 196 14.44 -0.97 -7.31
CA SER A 196 14.31 -1.50 -5.95
C SER A 196 15.60 -1.26 -5.18
N ILE A 197 15.51 -0.85 -3.91
CA ILE A 197 16.67 -0.76 -3.01
C ILE A 197 17.31 -2.14 -2.80
N ALA A 198 16.55 -3.23 -2.95
CA ALA A 198 17.07 -4.60 -2.89
C ALA A 198 18.12 -4.90 -3.97
N ALA A 199 18.14 -4.14 -5.09
CA ALA A 199 19.21 -4.29 -6.09
C ALA A 199 20.56 -3.76 -5.59
N LEU A 200 20.57 -2.91 -4.56
CA LEU A 200 21.77 -2.34 -3.96
C LEU A 200 22.24 -3.15 -2.74
N ILE A 201 21.30 -3.52 -1.85
CA ILE A 201 21.58 -4.18 -0.57
C ILE A 201 20.65 -5.40 -0.36
N PRO A 202 20.74 -6.45 -1.21
CA PRO A 202 19.80 -7.58 -1.20
C PRO A 202 19.75 -8.37 0.10
N ASP A 203 20.88 -8.43 0.84
CA ASP A 203 20.99 -9.23 2.07
C ASP A 203 20.54 -8.48 3.33
N ARG A 204 20.07 -7.22 3.18
CA ARG A 204 19.48 -6.39 4.23
C ARG A 204 18.04 -5.97 3.92
N THR A 205 17.54 -6.27 2.71
CA THR A 205 16.23 -5.80 2.26
C THR A 205 15.21 -6.91 2.22
N ILE A 206 14.08 -6.68 2.87
CA ILE A 206 12.84 -7.44 2.72
C ILE A 206 12.01 -6.71 1.66
N VAL A 207 11.89 -7.28 0.46
CA VAL A 207 10.96 -6.76 -0.55
C VAL A 207 9.58 -7.32 -0.25
N VAL A 208 8.58 -6.46 -0.18
CA VAL A 208 7.18 -6.85 -0.05
C VAL A 208 6.42 -6.40 -1.28
N ASP A 209 5.76 -7.35 -1.93
CA ASP A 209 4.95 -7.09 -3.12
C ASP A 209 3.75 -8.07 -3.15
N GLY A 210 2.93 -8.01 -4.18
CA GLY A 210 1.78 -8.89 -4.29
C GLY A 210 0.94 -8.66 -5.52
N PHE A 211 -0.20 -9.32 -5.54
CA PHE A 211 -1.07 -9.39 -6.71
C PHE A 211 -2.26 -8.42 -6.59
N SER A 212 -2.48 -7.87 -5.40
CA SER A 212 -3.68 -7.08 -5.08
C SER A 212 -3.90 -5.89 -6.02
N LYS A 213 -2.81 -5.16 -6.38
CA LYS A 213 -2.94 -3.88 -7.09
C LYS A 213 -2.75 -4.04 -8.59
N CYS A 214 -1.62 -4.58 -9.02
CA CYS A 214 -1.29 -4.69 -10.44
C CYS A 214 -2.16 -5.72 -11.21
N TYR A 215 -2.77 -6.68 -10.52
CA TYR A 215 -3.65 -7.68 -11.13
C TYR A 215 -5.11 -7.57 -10.69
N ALA A 216 -5.50 -6.50 -10.00
CA ALA A 216 -6.85 -6.33 -9.45
C ALA A 216 -7.33 -7.57 -8.66
N MET A 217 -6.46 -8.07 -7.77
CA MET A 217 -6.68 -9.30 -6.97
C MET A 217 -6.79 -8.99 -5.48
N THR A 218 -7.40 -7.88 -5.09
CA THR A 218 -7.49 -7.48 -3.67
C THR A 218 -8.20 -8.53 -2.81
N GLY A 219 -9.33 -9.06 -3.27
CA GLY A 219 -10.13 -10.09 -2.61
C GLY A 219 -9.51 -11.49 -2.62
N TRP A 220 -8.56 -11.77 -3.51
CA TRP A 220 -7.87 -13.07 -3.58
C TRP A 220 -6.90 -13.30 -2.41
N ARG A 221 -6.46 -12.24 -1.76
CA ARG A 221 -5.55 -12.28 -0.64
C ARG A 221 -4.24 -13.01 -0.97
N LEU A 222 -3.49 -12.54 -1.95
CA LEU A 222 -2.19 -13.10 -2.34
C LEU A 222 -1.11 -12.03 -2.36
N GLY A 223 -0.02 -12.28 -1.64
CA GLY A 223 1.17 -11.45 -1.61
C GLY A 223 2.41 -12.30 -1.34
N TYR A 224 3.56 -11.70 -1.51
CA TYR A 224 4.85 -12.35 -1.27
C TYR A 224 5.87 -11.36 -0.72
N GLY A 225 6.85 -11.92 -0.01
CA GLY A 225 8.06 -11.20 0.39
C GLY A 225 9.28 -11.94 -0.09
N VAL A 226 10.28 -11.19 -0.55
CA VAL A 226 11.64 -11.71 -0.79
C VAL A 226 12.49 -11.29 0.40
N PHE A 227 12.88 -12.26 1.21
CA PHE A 227 13.59 -12.03 2.46
C PHE A 227 15.09 -12.26 2.31
N PRO A 228 15.93 -11.54 3.07
CA PRO A 228 17.33 -11.93 3.26
C PRO A 228 17.43 -13.38 3.74
N PRO A 229 18.48 -14.13 3.34
CA PRO A 229 18.66 -15.53 3.74
C PRO A 229 18.59 -15.74 5.25
N ALA A 230 19.11 -14.80 6.04
CA ALA A 230 19.05 -14.85 7.50
C ALA A 230 17.63 -14.74 8.07
N LEU A 231 16.72 -14.04 7.38
CA LEU A 231 15.33 -13.80 7.86
C LEU A 231 14.31 -14.75 7.27
N ALA A 232 14.52 -15.30 6.07
CA ALA A 232 13.54 -16.14 5.38
C ALA A 232 13.03 -17.32 6.23
N PRO A 233 13.86 -18.11 6.93
CA PRO A 233 13.37 -19.20 7.79
C PRO A 233 12.50 -18.71 8.96
N HIS A 234 12.76 -17.51 9.47
CA HIS A 234 11.98 -16.90 10.55
C HIS A 234 10.63 -16.40 10.06
N ALA A 235 10.57 -15.81 8.86
CA ALA A 235 9.32 -15.42 8.21
C ALA A 235 8.43 -16.64 7.95
N VAL A 236 8.99 -17.78 7.51
CA VAL A 236 8.25 -19.04 7.34
C VAL A 236 7.68 -19.53 8.68
N ARG A 237 8.44 -19.41 9.79
CA ARG A 237 7.91 -19.76 11.13
C ARG A 237 6.73 -18.87 11.52
N LEU A 238 6.76 -17.58 11.18
CA LEU A 238 5.65 -16.67 11.43
C LEU A 238 4.42 -17.04 10.61
N VAL A 239 4.59 -17.45 9.35
CA VAL A 239 3.50 -18.01 8.53
C VAL A 239 2.90 -19.24 9.18
N ILE A 240 3.72 -20.21 9.59
CA ILE A 240 3.26 -21.46 10.24
C ILE A 240 2.41 -21.13 11.48
N ASN A 241 2.86 -20.20 12.32
CA ASN A 241 2.20 -19.86 13.58
C ASN A 241 1.01 -18.91 13.45
N SER A 242 0.79 -18.29 12.28
CA SER A 242 -0.31 -17.36 12.05
C SER A 242 -1.41 -17.94 11.17
N ASN A 243 -1.07 -18.47 10.01
CA ASN A 243 -2.03 -18.91 8.98
C ASN A 243 -1.67 -20.25 8.33
N THR A 244 -0.70 -20.99 8.83
CA THR A 244 -0.24 -22.32 8.36
C THR A 244 0.35 -22.26 6.94
N CYS A 245 -0.43 -21.84 5.94
CA CYS A 245 -0.03 -21.66 4.55
C CYS A 245 -1.07 -20.79 3.81
N THR A 246 -0.69 -20.27 2.65
CA THR A 246 -1.61 -19.58 1.74
C THR A 246 -2.39 -20.60 0.91
N PRO A 247 -3.70 -20.39 0.61
CA PRO A 247 -4.51 -21.33 -0.17
C PRO A 247 -3.88 -21.68 -1.52
N ALA A 248 -3.77 -22.98 -1.82
CA ALA A 248 -3.06 -23.47 -2.99
C ALA A 248 -3.71 -23.01 -4.31
N PHE A 249 -5.04 -23.00 -4.41
CA PHE A 249 -5.76 -22.54 -5.59
C PHE A 249 -5.51 -21.06 -5.90
N VAL A 250 -5.37 -20.21 -4.88
CA VAL A 250 -5.02 -18.79 -5.03
C VAL A 250 -3.59 -18.64 -5.55
N GLN A 251 -2.66 -19.45 -5.06
CA GLN A 251 -1.29 -19.45 -5.52
C GLN A 251 -1.15 -19.93 -6.97
N ARG A 252 -1.98 -20.90 -7.43
CA ARG A 252 -2.06 -21.31 -8.83
C ARG A 252 -2.55 -20.18 -9.73
N ALA A 253 -3.53 -19.39 -9.27
CA ALA A 253 -3.96 -18.18 -9.97
C ALA A 253 -2.83 -17.12 -10.02
N GLY A 254 -2.08 -16.92 -8.92
CA GLY A 254 -0.91 -16.06 -8.90
C GLY A 254 0.19 -16.48 -9.86
N LEU A 255 0.44 -17.78 -9.98
CA LEU A 255 1.38 -18.31 -10.97
C LEU A 255 0.93 -18.00 -12.42
N ALA A 256 -0.37 -18.14 -12.70
CA ALA A 256 -0.94 -17.76 -13.99
C ALA A 256 -0.85 -16.24 -14.24
N ALA A 257 -1.00 -15.43 -13.21
CA ALA A 257 -0.80 -13.97 -13.29
C ALA A 257 0.62 -13.59 -13.71
N LEU A 258 1.65 -14.25 -13.14
CA LEU A 258 3.05 -13.97 -13.46
C LEU A 258 3.47 -14.47 -14.84
N ARG A 259 2.98 -15.66 -15.25
CA ARG A 259 3.38 -16.34 -16.50
C ARG A 259 2.49 -16.01 -17.69
N GLY A 260 1.29 -15.50 -17.43
CA GLY A 260 0.29 -15.20 -18.45
C GLY A 260 0.50 -13.86 -19.14
N PRO A 261 -0.42 -13.50 -20.06
CA PRO A 261 -0.40 -12.21 -20.75
C PRO A 261 -0.45 -11.02 -19.77
N GLN A 262 0.30 -9.97 -20.09
CA GLN A 262 0.36 -8.75 -19.26
C GLN A 262 -0.45 -7.59 -19.86
N ASP A 263 -1.14 -7.81 -20.97
CA ASP A 263 -1.88 -6.77 -21.70
C ASP A 263 -2.94 -6.09 -20.84
N ALA A 264 -3.64 -6.86 -20.00
CA ALA A 264 -4.65 -6.32 -19.07
C ALA A 264 -4.02 -5.38 -18.02
N VAL A 265 -2.81 -5.70 -17.54
CA VAL A 265 -2.07 -4.83 -16.62
C VAL A 265 -1.66 -3.55 -17.34
N ALA A 266 -1.12 -3.66 -18.54
CA ALA A 266 -0.72 -2.50 -19.35
C ALA A 266 -1.91 -1.58 -19.66
N ALA A 267 -3.06 -2.16 -20.04
CA ALA A 267 -4.29 -1.42 -20.29
C ALA A 267 -4.81 -0.69 -19.04
N MET A 268 -4.81 -1.37 -17.88
CA MET A 268 -5.19 -0.79 -16.60
C MET A 268 -4.28 0.39 -16.22
N VAL A 269 -2.96 0.26 -16.37
CA VAL A 269 -2.00 1.33 -16.08
C VAL A 269 -2.19 2.51 -17.04
N ALA A 270 -2.45 2.27 -18.32
CA ALA A 270 -2.75 3.32 -19.29
C ALA A 270 -4.03 4.10 -18.91
N GLU A 271 -5.07 3.39 -18.45
CA GLU A 271 -6.30 4.03 -17.99
C GLU A 271 -6.06 4.81 -16.68
N PHE A 272 -5.32 4.27 -15.73
CA PHE A 272 -4.95 5.01 -14.52
C PHE A 272 -4.15 6.28 -14.84
N ARG A 273 -3.29 6.27 -15.86
CA ARG A 273 -2.59 7.49 -16.33
C ARG A 273 -3.58 8.55 -16.82
N ARG A 274 -4.58 8.17 -17.63
CA ARG A 274 -5.62 9.10 -18.10
C ARG A 274 -6.43 9.68 -16.93
N ARG A 275 -6.79 8.84 -15.96
CA ARG A 275 -7.55 9.24 -14.78
C ARG A 275 -6.74 10.17 -13.87
N ARG A 276 -5.45 9.86 -13.65
CA ARG A 276 -4.51 10.74 -12.97
C ARG A 276 -4.49 12.14 -13.59
N ASP A 277 -4.26 12.20 -14.90
CA ASP A 277 -4.14 13.49 -15.60
C ASP A 277 -5.44 14.30 -15.49
N ALA A 278 -6.59 13.64 -15.59
CA ALA A 278 -7.89 14.28 -15.45
C ALA A 278 -8.15 14.83 -14.05
N ILE A 279 -7.94 13.99 -13.00
CA ILE A 279 -8.23 14.41 -11.61
C ILE A 279 -7.24 15.47 -11.12
N VAL A 280 -5.94 15.33 -11.41
CA VAL A 280 -4.93 16.31 -11.02
C VAL A 280 -5.22 17.66 -11.67
N SER A 281 -5.44 17.68 -13.00
CA SER A 281 -5.80 18.91 -13.71
C SER A 281 -7.10 19.55 -13.19
N ALA A 282 -8.07 18.75 -12.77
CA ALA A 282 -9.31 19.26 -12.21
C ALA A 282 -9.12 19.87 -10.81
N LEU A 283 -8.35 19.22 -9.96
CA LEU A 283 -8.04 19.70 -8.61
C LEU A 283 -7.20 20.97 -8.62
N GLU A 284 -6.22 21.08 -9.53
CA GLU A 284 -5.38 22.29 -9.66
C GLU A 284 -6.15 23.53 -10.16
N ARG A 285 -7.32 23.37 -10.77
CA ARG A 285 -8.20 24.50 -11.12
C ARG A 285 -8.99 25.07 -9.95
N VAL A 286 -9.01 24.38 -8.82
CA VAL A 286 -9.69 24.87 -7.62
C VAL A 286 -8.78 25.87 -6.91
N GLU A 287 -9.24 27.08 -6.70
CA GLU A 287 -8.47 28.16 -6.04
C GLU A 287 -8.07 27.70 -4.62
N GLY A 288 -6.80 27.91 -4.27
CA GLY A 288 -6.24 27.49 -2.99
C GLY A 288 -5.81 26.03 -2.89
N VAL A 289 -5.98 25.25 -3.96
CA VAL A 289 -5.58 23.83 -4.01
C VAL A 289 -4.32 23.66 -4.88
N ARG A 290 -3.36 22.86 -4.42
CA ARG A 290 -2.19 22.45 -5.18
C ARG A 290 -2.09 20.95 -5.20
N CYS A 291 -1.90 20.35 -6.38
CA CYS A 291 -1.83 18.90 -6.52
C CYS A 291 -0.63 18.49 -7.38
N LYS A 292 0.43 17.99 -6.74
CA LYS A 292 1.55 17.38 -7.49
C LYS A 292 1.06 16.14 -8.22
N SER A 293 1.43 16.02 -9.49
CA SER A 293 1.11 14.83 -10.28
C SER A 293 1.87 13.62 -9.72
N PRO A 294 1.18 12.52 -9.34
CA PRO A 294 1.85 11.32 -8.83
C PRO A 294 2.61 10.58 -9.94
N ASP A 295 3.75 9.97 -9.58
CA ASP A 295 4.58 9.19 -10.49
C ASP A 295 4.12 7.73 -10.62
N GLY A 296 3.33 7.26 -9.64
CA GLY A 296 2.79 5.90 -9.59
C GLY A 296 1.60 5.74 -8.65
N ALA A 297 1.23 4.50 -8.36
CA ALA A 297 0.02 4.13 -7.61
C ALA A 297 -1.25 4.70 -8.29
N PHE A 298 -2.32 4.94 -7.53
CA PHE A 298 -3.56 5.53 -8.02
C PHE A 298 -4.17 6.50 -7.01
N TYR A 299 -3.32 7.38 -6.44
CA TYR A 299 -3.70 8.40 -5.47
C TYR A 299 -3.25 9.78 -5.90
N ALA A 300 -4.14 10.77 -5.79
CA ALA A 300 -3.81 12.18 -5.79
C ALA A 300 -3.84 12.69 -4.34
N PHE A 301 -2.89 13.56 -3.99
CA PHE A 301 -2.72 14.05 -2.62
C PHE A 301 -2.62 15.58 -2.58
N PRO A 302 -3.74 16.28 -2.90
CA PRO A 302 -3.77 17.75 -2.97
C PRO A 302 -3.52 18.38 -1.60
N ASP A 303 -2.70 19.44 -1.60
CA ASP A 303 -2.52 20.40 -0.53
C ASP A 303 -3.71 21.36 -0.50
N VAL A 304 -4.41 21.43 0.65
CA VAL A 304 -5.59 22.27 0.87
C VAL A 304 -5.39 23.29 2.00
N ARG A 305 -4.15 23.51 2.43
CA ARG A 305 -3.81 24.39 3.57
C ARG A 305 -4.18 25.85 3.33
N ALA A 306 -4.31 26.29 2.09
CA ALA A 306 -4.74 27.64 1.77
C ALA A 306 -6.26 27.83 1.86
N LEU A 307 -7.04 26.75 2.04
CA LEU A 307 -8.48 26.82 2.24
C LEU A 307 -8.81 27.18 3.71
N PRO A 308 -9.98 27.80 3.96
CA PRO A 308 -10.31 28.29 5.31
C PRO A 308 -10.71 27.20 6.32
N LEU A 309 -10.80 25.93 5.89
CA LEU A 309 -11.17 24.78 6.73
C LEU A 309 -10.01 23.79 6.86
N PRO A 310 -9.84 23.16 8.04
CA PRO A 310 -8.95 22.00 8.17
C PRO A 310 -9.34 20.86 7.21
N ALA A 311 -8.34 20.13 6.72
CA ALA A 311 -8.56 19.04 5.74
C ALA A 311 -9.59 17.99 6.20
N GLY A 312 -9.57 17.58 7.49
CA GLY A 312 -10.55 16.64 8.03
C GLY A 312 -11.98 17.18 7.99
N ALA A 313 -12.20 18.45 8.37
CA ALA A 313 -13.50 19.08 8.28
C ALA A 313 -13.96 19.24 6.82
N LEU A 314 -13.02 19.52 5.92
CA LEU A 314 -13.31 19.60 4.48
C LEU A 314 -13.70 18.23 3.92
N ALA A 315 -13.03 17.14 4.32
CA ALA A 315 -13.38 15.77 3.93
C ALA A 315 -14.78 15.35 4.43
N ASP A 316 -15.08 15.64 5.71
CA ASP A 316 -16.40 15.33 6.29
C ASP A 316 -17.52 16.11 5.55
N ARG A 317 -17.36 17.43 5.32
CA ARG A 317 -18.33 18.23 4.56
C ARG A 317 -18.47 17.77 3.11
N LEU A 318 -17.37 17.39 2.46
CA LEU A 318 -17.40 16.89 1.09
C LEU A 318 -18.22 15.60 0.99
N LEU A 319 -18.11 14.71 1.99
CA LEU A 319 -18.92 13.52 2.08
C LEU A 319 -20.40 13.86 2.39
N GLU A 320 -20.64 14.69 3.39
CA GLU A 320 -21.99 14.95 3.90
C GLU A 320 -22.81 15.88 3.00
N GLU A 321 -22.21 16.91 2.39
CA GLU A 321 -22.91 17.86 1.56
C GLU A 321 -22.94 17.47 0.08
N GLU A 322 -21.79 16.97 -0.42
CA GLU A 322 -21.59 16.72 -1.85
C GLU A 322 -21.62 15.22 -2.21
N GLY A 323 -21.56 14.31 -1.23
CA GLY A 323 -21.56 12.88 -1.47
C GLY A 323 -20.28 12.41 -2.17
N VAL A 324 -19.12 12.91 -1.77
CA VAL A 324 -17.81 12.44 -2.25
C VAL A 324 -16.98 12.00 -1.06
N ALA A 325 -16.60 10.74 -1.01
CA ALA A 325 -15.78 10.17 0.03
C ALA A 325 -14.28 10.28 -0.31
N VAL A 326 -13.52 10.97 0.52
CA VAL A 326 -12.06 11.11 0.43
C VAL A 326 -11.45 10.95 1.81
N LEU A 327 -10.13 10.89 1.93
CA LEU A 327 -9.46 10.78 3.23
C LEU A 327 -8.75 12.07 3.63
N ASP A 328 -8.82 12.37 4.93
CA ASP A 328 -7.94 13.36 5.55
C ASP A 328 -6.48 12.86 5.53
N GLY A 329 -5.59 13.68 5.02
CA GLY A 329 -4.17 13.38 4.95
C GLY A 329 -3.50 13.21 6.32
N ALA A 330 -4.05 13.80 7.39
CA ALA A 330 -3.56 13.62 8.76
C ALA A 330 -3.59 12.13 9.20
N GLY A 331 -4.47 11.32 8.64
CA GLY A 331 -4.51 9.87 8.85
C GLY A 331 -3.27 9.12 8.34
N PHE A 332 -2.43 9.77 7.51
CA PHE A 332 -1.20 9.20 6.96
C PHE A 332 0.07 9.68 7.67
N GLY A 333 -0.07 10.42 8.74
CA GLY A 333 1.04 10.94 9.54
C GLY A 333 1.02 12.46 9.65
N PRO A 334 1.84 13.03 10.55
CA PRO A 334 1.89 14.48 10.82
C PRO A 334 2.12 15.34 9.57
N ARG A 335 3.00 14.90 8.65
CA ARG A 335 3.28 15.64 7.41
C ARG A 335 2.15 15.54 6.38
N GLY A 336 1.20 14.64 6.59
CA GLY A 336 -0.02 14.54 5.78
C GLY A 336 -1.09 15.58 6.18
N ALA A 337 -0.97 16.23 7.32
CA ALA A 337 -1.92 17.25 7.75
C ALA A 337 -2.04 18.39 6.72
N GLY A 338 -3.27 18.84 6.47
CA GLY A 338 -3.55 19.86 5.46
C GLY A 338 -3.61 19.34 4.03
N HIS A 339 -3.66 18.03 3.84
CA HIS A 339 -3.86 17.39 2.55
C HIS A 339 -5.12 16.52 2.56
N LEU A 340 -5.62 16.19 1.38
CA LEU A 340 -6.65 15.17 1.18
C LEU A 340 -6.08 14.05 0.31
N ARG A 341 -6.54 12.81 0.49
CA ARG A 341 -6.23 11.71 -0.44
C ARG A 341 -7.45 11.36 -1.26
N PHE A 342 -7.32 11.49 -2.57
CA PHE A 342 -8.27 11.01 -3.58
C PHE A 342 -7.71 9.74 -4.23
N SER A 343 -8.42 8.61 -4.15
CA SER A 343 -8.14 7.47 -5.00
C SER A 343 -8.71 7.75 -6.40
N PHE A 344 -7.93 7.59 -7.46
CA PHE A 344 -8.48 7.66 -8.82
C PHE A 344 -8.76 6.27 -9.43
N ALA A 345 -8.93 5.28 -8.57
CA ALA A 345 -9.47 3.98 -8.95
C ALA A 345 -11.00 4.02 -9.01
N ALA A 346 -11.54 4.91 -9.83
CA ALA A 346 -12.95 5.11 -10.12
C ALA A 346 -13.12 5.51 -11.60
N SER A 347 -14.36 5.51 -12.11
CA SER A 347 -14.60 5.90 -13.50
C SER A 347 -14.18 7.33 -13.78
N LEU A 348 -13.80 7.63 -15.03
CA LEU A 348 -13.41 8.99 -15.42
C LEU A 348 -14.57 9.99 -15.23
N GLU A 349 -15.81 9.52 -15.36
CA GLU A 349 -17.02 10.30 -15.12
C GLU A 349 -17.15 10.66 -13.64
N ASP A 350 -17.05 9.65 -12.74
CA ASP A 350 -17.11 9.89 -11.29
C ASP A 350 -15.96 10.79 -10.81
N LEU A 351 -14.76 10.65 -11.37
CA LEU A 351 -13.62 11.51 -11.01
C LEU A 351 -13.86 12.97 -11.39
N ARG A 352 -14.41 13.24 -12.58
CA ARG A 352 -14.77 14.59 -13.02
C ARG A 352 -15.88 15.17 -12.14
N GLU A 353 -16.93 14.39 -11.92
CA GLU A 353 -18.05 14.79 -11.06
C GLU A 353 -17.57 15.08 -9.63
N ALA A 354 -16.68 14.24 -9.07
CA ALA A 354 -16.12 14.46 -7.74
C ALA A 354 -15.30 15.76 -7.66
N ALA A 355 -14.51 16.05 -8.67
CA ALA A 355 -13.74 17.31 -8.74
C ALA A 355 -14.67 18.54 -8.87
N ASP A 356 -15.72 18.46 -9.67
CA ASP A 356 -16.70 19.54 -9.81
C ASP A 356 -17.48 19.76 -8.50
N ARG A 357 -17.83 18.69 -7.78
CA ARG A 357 -18.47 18.76 -6.46
C ARG A 357 -17.53 19.37 -5.41
N PHE A 358 -16.25 19.00 -5.44
CA PHE A 358 -15.23 19.58 -4.58
C PHE A 358 -15.06 21.09 -4.86
N ALA A 359 -14.94 21.49 -6.13
CA ALA A 359 -14.85 22.91 -6.52
C ALA A 359 -16.09 23.71 -6.05
N ARG A 360 -17.29 23.14 -6.17
CA ARG A 360 -18.54 23.72 -5.70
C ARG A 360 -18.59 23.91 -4.17
N LEU A 361 -18.07 22.92 -3.41
CA LEU A 361 -17.93 23.06 -1.97
C LEU A 361 -16.98 24.20 -1.62
N VAL A 362 -15.77 24.21 -2.23
CA VAL A 362 -14.75 25.24 -1.96
C VAL A 362 -15.25 26.64 -2.28
N SER A 363 -16.01 26.83 -3.36
CA SER A 363 -16.56 28.15 -3.72
C SER A 363 -17.57 28.71 -2.73
N ARG A 364 -18.02 27.92 -1.74
CA ARG A 364 -18.98 28.32 -0.67
C ARG A 364 -18.30 28.45 0.70
N LEU A 365 -16.99 28.30 0.77
CA LEU A 365 -16.23 28.48 2.01
C LEU A 365 -15.87 29.94 2.24
#